data_723ac06ec920ea30e8acad0dd06d7de8
#
_entry.id   723ac06ec920ea30e8acad0dd06d7de8
#
_cell.length_a   1.000
_cell.length_b   1.000
_cell.length_c   1.000
_cell.angle_alpha   90.00
_cell.angle_beta   90.00
_cell.angle_gamma   90.00
#
_symmetry.space_group_name_H-M   'P 1'
#
loop_
_entity.id
_entity.type
_entity.pdbx_description
1 polymer ?
#
loop_
_entity_poly.entity_id
_entity_poly.type
_entity_poly.pdbx_seq_one_letter_code
_entity_poly.pdbx_strand_id
1 'polypeptide(L)' 'MVKIKGVDVSKLTKRQQDTMKKHAKHHTKKHIQYMTNSINRGTTFSKAHKNAQKKVGK' A
#
# COMPACT_ATOMS: atom_id res chain seq x y z
N MET A 1 5.79 -2.83 15.32
CA MET A 1 5.71 -2.68 13.86
C MET A 1 4.28 -2.83 13.38
N VAL A 2 3.84 -1.96 12.48
CA VAL A 2 2.50 -2.04 11.92
C VAL A 2 2.56 -2.82 10.62
N LYS A 3 1.76 -3.89 10.55
CA LYS A 3 1.72 -4.74 9.37
C LYS A 3 0.29 -4.87 8.86
N ILE A 4 0.14 -4.87 7.54
CA ILE A 4 -1.13 -5.11 6.87
C ILE A 4 -0.92 -6.26 5.89
N LYS A 5 -1.64 -7.35 6.06
CA LYS A 5 -1.48 -8.58 5.27
C LYS A 5 -0.03 -9.05 5.20
N GLY A 6 0.71 -8.88 6.29
CA GLY A 6 2.11 -9.28 6.35
C GLY A 6 3.09 -8.30 5.75
N VAL A 7 2.61 -7.16 5.29
CA VAL A 7 3.47 -6.11 4.72
C VAL A 7 3.73 -5.04 5.78
N ASP A 8 5.00 -4.72 6.00
CA ASP A 8 5.41 -3.70 6.96
C ASP A 8 5.09 -2.31 6.42
N VAL A 9 4.18 -1.61 7.09
CA VAL A 9 3.77 -0.25 6.70
C VAL A 9 4.15 0.78 7.76
N SER A 10 5.10 0.45 8.61
CA SER A 10 5.48 1.33 9.73
C SER A 10 6.03 2.68 9.29
N LYS A 11 6.58 2.76 8.08
CA LYS A 11 7.11 4.01 7.53
C LYS A 11 6.02 4.93 6.96
N LEU A 12 4.83 4.42 6.76
CA LEU A 12 3.72 5.24 6.28
C LEU A 12 3.15 6.10 7.40
N THR A 13 2.53 7.22 7.05
CA THR A 13 1.82 8.03 8.03
C THR A 13 0.63 7.23 8.56
N LYS A 14 0.13 7.62 9.73
CA LYS A 14 -1.04 6.97 10.32
C LYS A 14 -2.23 7.00 9.36
N ARG A 15 -2.43 8.15 8.70
CA ARG A 15 -3.51 8.32 7.73
C ARG A 15 -3.36 7.34 6.57
N GLN A 16 -2.14 7.20 6.06
CA GLN A 16 -1.85 6.26 4.98
C GLN A 16 -2.05 4.82 5.43
N GLN A 17 -1.64 4.50 6.65
CA GLN A 17 -1.84 3.17 7.22
C GLN A 17 -3.32 2.83 7.33
N ASP A 18 -4.14 3.77 7.82
CA ASP A 18 -5.58 3.57 7.95
C ASP A 18 -6.23 3.36 6.58
N THR A 19 -5.84 4.16 5.60
CA THR A 19 -6.35 4.02 4.23
C THR A 19 -5.95 2.68 3.63
N MET A 20 -4.68 2.30 3.81
CA MET A 20 -4.17 1.03 3.34
C MET A 20 -4.93 -0.14 3.95
N LYS A 21 -5.24 -0.05 5.23
CA LYS A 21 -5.98 -1.08 5.95
C LYS A 21 -7.37 -1.29 5.36
N LYS A 22 -8.03 -0.20 4.99
CA LYS A 22 -9.34 -0.28 4.33
C LYS A 22 -9.26 -0.91 2.95
N HIS A 23 -8.23 -0.58 2.21
CA HIS A 23 -8.03 -1.12 0.86
C HIS A 23 -7.55 -2.57 0.86
N ALA A 24 -6.89 -2.99 1.92
CA ALA A 24 -6.35 -4.35 2.02
C ALA A 24 -7.42 -5.42 1.90
N LYS A 25 -8.65 -5.10 2.24
CA LYS A 25 -9.78 -6.05 2.12
C LYS A 25 -10.06 -6.43 0.67
N HIS A 26 -9.70 -5.57 -0.27
CA HIS A 26 -10.00 -5.74 -1.69
C HIS A 26 -8.77 -6.02 -2.54
N HIS A 27 -7.60 -6.07 -1.92
CA HIS A 27 -6.34 -6.21 -2.65
C HIS A 27 -5.51 -7.36 -2.10
N THR A 28 -4.69 -7.95 -2.97
CA THR A 28 -3.78 -9.02 -2.57
C THR A 28 -2.58 -8.44 -1.82
N LYS A 29 -1.83 -9.33 -1.15
CA LYS A 29 -0.59 -8.96 -0.48
C LYS A 29 0.39 -8.29 -1.46
N LYS A 30 0.47 -8.83 -2.68
CA LYS A 30 1.36 -8.30 -3.72
C LYS A 30 1.04 -6.84 -4.04
N HIS A 31 -0.24 -6.53 -4.16
CA HIS A 31 -0.71 -5.17 -4.43
C HIS A 31 -0.32 -4.22 -3.27
N ILE A 32 -0.56 -4.66 -2.05
CA ILE A 32 -0.23 -3.87 -0.86
C ILE A 32 1.28 -3.65 -0.76
N GLN A 33 2.06 -4.68 -1.02
CA GLN A 33 3.53 -4.57 -1.01
C GLN A 33 4.02 -3.56 -2.05
N TYR A 34 3.46 -3.62 -3.25
CA TYR A 34 3.83 -2.69 -4.31
C TYR A 34 3.52 -1.24 -3.92
N MET A 35 2.32 -1.01 -3.40
CA MET A 35 1.91 0.32 -2.96
C MET A 35 2.81 0.85 -1.85
N THR A 36 3.10 0.01 -0.86
CA THR A 36 3.94 0.38 0.27
C THR A 36 5.34 0.78 -0.21
N ASN A 37 5.93 0.00 -1.09
CA ASN A 37 7.25 0.30 -1.64
C ASN A 37 7.24 1.62 -2.40
N SER A 38 6.21 1.88 -3.18
CA SER A 38 6.09 3.13 -3.95
C SER A 38 5.98 4.34 -3.03
N ILE A 39 5.15 4.25 -1.99
CA ILE A 39 4.97 5.33 -1.03
C ILE A 39 6.27 5.59 -0.27
N ASN A 40 6.98 4.54 0.12
CA ASN A 40 8.26 4.68 0.81
C ASN A 40 9.32 5.38 -0.05
N ARG A 41 9.17 5.31 -1.37
CA ARG A 41 10.07 6.00 -2.31
C ARG A 41 9.66 7.44 -2.59
N GLY A 42 8.58 7.90 -1.97
CA GLY A 42 8.11 9.27 -2.12
C GLY A 42 6.92 9.44 -3.05
N THR A 43 6.35 8.35 -3.55
CA THR A 43 5.17 8.41 -4.41
C THR A 43 3.93 8.68 -3.54
N THR A 44 3.00 9.49 -4.05
CA THR A 44 1.75 9.74 -3.33
C THR A 44 0.92 8.46 -3.29
N PHE A 45 0.02 8.38 -2.31
CA PHE A 45 -0.86 7.22 -2.16
C PHE A 45 -1.69 6.99 -3.43
N SER A 46 -2.28 8.05 -3.95
CA SER A 46 -3.11 7.98 -5.16
C SER A 46 -2.33 7.44 -6.36
N LYS A 47 -1.12 7.93 -6.55
CA LYS A 47 -0.25 7.51 -7.64
C LYS A 47 0.22 6.06 -7.44
N ALA A 48 0.56 5.71 -6.21
CA ALA A 48 0.96 4.35 -5.87
C ALA A 48 -0.17 3.36 -6.17
N HIS A 49 -1.41 3.72 -5.85
CA HIS A 49 -2.58 2.89 -6.12
C HIS A 49 -2.76 2.68 -7.63
N LYS A 50 -2.68 3.73 -8.42
CA LYS A 50 -2.81 3.64 -9.88
C LYS A 50 -1.71 2.76 -10.47
N ASN A 51 -0.48 2.95 -10.03
CA ASN A 51 0.65 2.17 -10.53
C ASN A 51 0.51 0.70 -10.17
N ALA A 52 0.05 0.42 -8.95
CA ALA A 52 -0.16 -0.95 -8.50
C ALA A 52 -1.25 -1.64 -9.32
N GLN A 53 -2.33 -0.94 -9.65
CA GLN A 53 -3.39 -1.49 -10.50
C GLN A 53 -2.86 -1.86 -11.89
N LYS A 54 -1.97 -1.05 -12.44
CA LYS A 54 -1.37 -1.34 -13.75
C LYS A 54 -0.38 -2.50 -13.69
N LYS A 55 0.41 -2.58 -12.64
CA LYS A 55 1.50 -3.57 -12.56
C LYS A 55 1.03 -4.90 -11.99
N VAL A 56 0.18 -4.87 -11.00
CA VAL A 56 -0.25 -6.07 -10.28
C VAL A 56 -1.67 -6.46 -10.64
N GLY A 57 -2.49 -5.51 -11.02
CA GLY A 57 -3.88 -5.71 -11.40
C GLY A 57 -4.84 -5.60 -10.22
N LYS A 58 -4.53 -6.26 -9.14
CA LYS A 58 -5.43 -6.24 -7.96
C LYS A 58 -4.68 -6.16 -6.65
#